data_4f9dbb90c0fd31afc5c532edc7217986
#
_entry.id   4f9dbb90c0fd31afc5c532edc7217986
#
_cell.length_a   1.000
_cell.length_b   1.000
_cell.length_c   1.000
_cell.angle_alpha   90.00
_cell.angle_beta   90.00
_cell.angle_gamma   90.00
#
_symmetry.space_group_name_H-M   'P 1'
#
loop_
_entity.id
_entity.type
_entity.pdbx_description
1 polymer ?
#
loop_
_entity_poly.entity_id
_entity_poly.type
_entity_poly.pdbx_seq_one_letter_code
_entity_poly.pdbx_strand_id
1 'polypeptide(L)'
;MTMNTEKRFWICIFLIIGSLSFGQNLKLMSYNIRLDVASDGQNAWPIRKDFFASQIQFYEPDIMGVQEAMPNQVIDLEQLLPQYNQVGIGREGQGKGESSSIFYRKEKLKVVSSNTFWLSDTPDLISKGWDAACHRICTFALFQEINSDRLFWVFNTHLDHVGVQSRAKAIALLLAKIDQFNNFNYPVILMGDFNLEPDDKSIIELKTKMNDARDVSISSPFGPIGTFNNFEFDQPVTKRIDYIFISKNTKLEVKKYAVLTDSKNLRYPSDHFPVYVEIK
;
A
#
# COMPACT_ATOMS: atom_id res chain seq x y z
N MET A 1 52.58 65.93 -3.62
CA MET A 1 52.52 64.73 -2.80
C MET A 1 51.06 64.26 -2.79
N THR A 2 50.70 63.47 -3.77
CA THR A 2 49.32 63.02 -4.05
C THR A 2 49.18 61.54 -3.68
N MET A 3 48.45 61.29 -2.63
CA MET A 3 48.10 59.90 -2.19
C MET A 3 46.97 59.35 -3.04
N ASN A 4 47.27 58.32 -3.80
CA ASN A 4 46.31 57.53 -4.57
C ASN A 4 45.72 56.46 -3.66
N THR A 5 44.43 56.57 -3.34
CA THR A 5 43.65 55.53 -2.59
C THR A 5 42.97 54.62 -3.60
N GLU A 6 43.55 53.44 -3.86
CA GLU A 6 42.88 52.36 -4.59
C GLU A 6 41.76 51.74 -3.75
N LYS A 7 40.52 51.88 -4.18
CA LYS A 7 39.36 51.20 -3.63
C LYS A 7 39.31 49.78 -4.21
N ARG A 8 39.69 48.78 -3.39
CA ARG A 8 39.46 47.36 -3.72
C ARG A 8 37.99 47.01 -3.56
N PHE A 9 37.32 46.75 -4.67
CA PHE A 9 35.95 46.20 -4.71
C PHE A 9 36.03 44.68 -4.51
N TRP A 10 35.51 44.18 -3.37
CA TRP A 10 35.30 42.74 -3.14
C TRP A 10 33.96 42.37 -3.74
N ILE A 11 33.94 41.58 -4.84
CA ILE A 11 32.73 40.96 -5.39
C ILE A 11 32.53 39.67 -4.62
N CYS A 12 31.56 39.64 -3.70
CA CYS A 12 31.08 38.41 -3.09
C CYS A 12 30.17 37.66 -4.08
N ILE A 13 30.71 36.65 -4.73
CA ILE A 13 29.92 35.71 -5.53
C ILE A 13 29.18 34.80 -4.57
N PHE A 14 27.87 35.05 -4.36
CA PHE A 14 26.97 34.09 -3.70
C PHE A 14 26.70 32.94 -4.69
N LEU A 15 27.40 31.83 -4.51
CA LEU A 15 27.02 30.55 -5.12
C LEU A 15 25.69 30.09 -4.50
N ILE A 16 24.57 30.32 -5.21
CA ILE A 16 23.29 29.67 -4.90
C ILE A 16 23.46 28.21 -5.30
N ILE A 17 23.85 27.37 -4.34
CA ILE A 17 23.77 25.92 -4.47
C ILE A 17 22.27 25.59 -4.41
N GLY A 18 21.63 25.59 -5.56
CA GLY A 18 20.29 25.01 -5.71
C GLY A 18 20.38 23.55 -5.32
N SER A 19 19.85 23.17 -4.15
CA SER A 19 19.65 21.79 -3.76
C SER A 19 18.72 21.17 -4.80
N LEU A 20 19.29 20.41 -5.75
CA LEU A 20 18.50 19.49 -6.57
C LEU A 20 17.94 18.45 -5.60
N SER A 21 16.75 18.74 -5.08
CA SER A 21 15.96 17.76 -4.34
C SER A 21 15.56 16.67 -5.33
N PHE A 22 16.41 15.66 -5.50
CA PHE A 22 16.01 14.42 -6.14
C PHE A 22 14.92 13.82 -5.22
N GLY A 23 13.69 13.86 -5.67
CA GLY A 23 12.59 13.22 -4.95
C GLY A 23 13.01 11.79 -4.55
N GLN A 24 12.99 11.50 -3.27
CA GLN A 24 13.32 10.16 -2.79
C GLN A 24 12.32 9.16 -3.38
N ASN A 25 12.78 7.95 -3.69
CA ASN A 25 11.87 6.88 -4.09
C ASN A 25 10.93 6.58 -2.92
N LEU A 26 9.64 6.49 -3.20
CA LEU A 26 8.64 6.05 -2.24
C LEU A 26 8.53 4.52 -2.33
N LYS A 27 8.69 3.85 -1.19
CA LYS A 27 8.60 2.40 -1.05
C LYS A 27 7.18 2.02 -0.61
N LEU A 28 6.52 1.23 -1.41
CA LEU A 28 5.14 0.77 -1.17
C LEU A 28 5.13 -0.73 -0.90
N MET A 29 4.23 -1.18 -0.04
CA MET A 29 3.98 -2.58 0.21
C MET A 29 2.48 -2.85 0.34
N SER A 30 1.97 -3.87 -0.35
CA SER A 30 0.65 -4.45 -0.11
C SER A 30 0.83 -5.82 0.51
N TYR A 31 0.19 -6.08 1.64
CA TYR A 31 0.41 -7.32 2.37
C TYR A 31 -0.87 -7.80 3.10
N ASN A 32 -1.51 -8.84 2.58
CA ASN A 32 -2.47 -9.59 3.36
C ASN A 32 -1.71 -10.33 4.46
N ILE A 33 -1.97 -9.95 5.73
CA ILE A 33 -1.20 -10.44 6.88
C ILE A 33 -1.79 -11.69 7.51
N ARG A 34 -2.85 -12.24 6.93
CA ARG A 34 -3.66 -13.33 7.47
C ARG A 34 -4.21 -13.01 8.87
N LEU A 35 -5.51 -13.07 9.03
CA LEU A 35 -6.15 -12.83 10.32
C LEU A 35 -5.64 -13.77 11.42
N ASP A 36 -5.77 -13.33 12.67
CA ASP A 36 -5.40 -14.15 13.82
C ASP A 36 -6.49 -15.19 14.12
N VAL A 37 -6.26 -16.43 13.71
CA VAL A 37 -7.13 -17.55 14.03
C VAL A 37 -6.34 -18.74 14.60
N ALA A 38 -6.82 -19.29 15.71
CA ALA A 38 -6.13 -20.38 16.39
C ALA A 38 -6.01 -21.67 15.54
N SER A 39 -6.91 -21.88 14.58
CA SER A 39 -6.87 -23.03 13.66
C SER A 39 -5.64 -23.04 12.74
N ASP A 40 -4.94 -21.91 12.55
CA ASP A 40 -3.70 -21.87 11.78
C ASP A 40 -2.52 -22.54 12.51
N GLY A 41 -2.70 -22.96 13.78
CA GLY A 41 -1.77 -23.78 14.55
C GLY A 41 -0.37 -23.15 14.62
N GLN A 42 0.60 -23.77 13.98
CA GLN A 42 1.97 -23.29 13.94
C GLN A 42 2.17 -22.03 13.07
N ASN A 43 1.18 -21.64 12.27
CA ASN A 43 1.15 -20.42 11.49
C ASN A 43 0.27 -19.33 12.13
N ALA A 44 -0.24 -19.56 13.38
CA ALA A 44 -1.02 -18.57 14.10
C ALA A 44 -0.24 -17.28 14.37
N TRP A 45 -0.91 -16.14 14.38
CA TRP A 45 -0.32 -14.82 14.51
C TRP A 45 0.70 -14.67 15.66
N PRO A 46 0.45 -15.15 16.88
CA PRO A 46 1.41 -15.00 17.98
C PRO A 46 2.78 -15.63 17.71
N ILE A 47 2.83 -16.65 16.82
CA ILE A 47 4.07 -17.37 16.47
C ILE A 47 4.85 -16.63 15.37
N ARG A 48 4.15 -15.99 14.40
CA ARG A 48 4.77 -15.39 13.21
C ARG A 48 4.96 -13.87 13.28
N LYS A 49 4.30 -13.17 14.22
CA LYS A 49 4.30 -11.70 14.29
C LYS A 49 5.68 -11.05 14.39
N ASP A 50 6.61 -11.64 15.16
CA ASP A 50 7.96 -11.09 15.32
C ASP A 50 8.76 -11.20 14.02
N PHE A 51 8.60 -12.31 13.30
CA PHE A 51 9.24 -12.49 12.00
C PHE A 51 8.60 -11.57 10.96
N PHE A 52 7.28 -11.42 10.96
CA PHE A 52 6.59 -10.43 10.14
C PHE A 52 7.12 -9.02 10.39
N ALA A 53 7.19 -8.59 11.63
CA ALA A 53 7.71 -7.27 11.99
C ALA A 53 9.17 -7.09 11.55
N SER A 54 10.02 -8.12 11.69
CA SER A 54 11.42 -8.05 11.24
C SER A 54 11.55 -7.89 9.72
N GLN A 55 10.64 -8.49 8.94
CA GLN A 55 10.58 -8.31 7.49
C GLN A 55 10.26 -6.85 7.15
N ILE A 56 9.24 -6.24 7.81
CA ILE A 56 8.89 -4.84 7.61
C ILE A 56 10.04 -3.91 8.02
N GLN A 57 10.72 -4.19 9.12
CA GLN A 57 11.89 -3.43 9.57
C GLN A 57 13.07 -3.52 8.59
N PHE A 58 13.23 -4.63 7.88
CA PHE A 58 14.29 -4.81 6.89
C PHE A 58 14.00 -4.06 5.57
N TYR A 59 12.79 -4.17 5.04
CA TYR A 59 12.43 -3.52 3.76
C TYR A 59 12.08 -2.04 3.91
N GLU A 60 11.64 -1.63 5.11
CA GLU A 60 11.27 -0.26 5.44
C GLU A 60 10.34 0.40 4.41
N PRO A 61 9.15 -0.18 4.11
CA PRO A 61 8.21 0.50 3.23
C PRO A 61 7.79 1.84 3.82
N ASP A 62 7.66 2.87 3.00
CA ASP A 62 7.16 4.17 3.44
C ASP A 62 5.65 4.13 3.68
N ILE A 63 4.97 3.28 2.90
CA ILE A 63 3.54 2.96 3.04
C ILE A 63 3.35 1.46 2.92
N MET A 64 2.57 0.90 3.85
CA MET A 64 2.16 -0.49 3.84
C MET A 64 0.63 -0.58 3.99
N GLY A 65 -0.06 -1.07 2.96
CA GLY A 65 -1.47 -1.48 3.05
C GLY A 65 -1.55 -2.91 3.54
N VAL A 66 -2.20 -3.12 4.70
CA VAL A 66 -2.43 -4.47 5.25
C VAL A 66 -3.88 -4.88 5.05
N GLN A 67 -4.13 -6.16 4.84
CA GLN A 67 -5.45 -6.76 4.76
C GLN A 67 -5.58 -7.87 5.82
N GLU A 68 -6.81 -8.19 6.19
CA GLU A 68 -7.17 -9.16 7.25
C GLU A 68 -6.72 -8.79 8.66
N ALA A 69 -6.20 -7.58 8.88
CA ALA A 69 -5.69 -7.19 10.19
C ALA A 69 -6.79 -7.11 11.24
N MET A 70 -6.80 -8.05 12.19
CA MET A 70 -7.66 -8.02 13.37
C MET A 70 -7.20 -6.92 14.33
N PRO A 71 -8.08 -6.41 15.24
CA PRO A 71 -7.73 -5.33 16.16
C PRO A 71 -6.49 -5.62 17.01
N ASN A 72 -6.32 -6.86 17.50
CA ASN A 72 -5.12 -7.25 18.25
C ASN A 72 -3.86 -7.25 17.37
N GLN A 73 -3.98 -7.61 16.08
CA GLN A 73 -2.85 -7.56 15.14
C GLN A 73 -2.43 -6.10 14.85
N VAL A 74 -3.39 -5.19 14.70
CA VAL A 74 -3.10 -3.75 14.54
C VAL A 74 -2.34 -3.23 15.76
N ILE A 75 -2.78 -3.55 16.99
CA ILE A 75 -2.10 -3.16 18.24
C ILE A 75 -0.68 -3.73 18.31
N ASP A 76 -0.51 -5.02 17.98
CA ASP A 76 0.81 -5.65 17.94
C ASP A 76 1.74 -4.95 16.94
N LEU A 77 1.23 -4.60 15.74
CA LEU A 77 2.02 -3.90 14.72
C LEU A 77 2.39 -2.48 15.16
N GLU A 78 1.50 -1.73 15.82
CA GLU A 78 1.83 -0.41 16.39
C GLU A 78 2.94 -0.49 17.42
N GLN A 79 2.98 -1.55 18.24
CA GLN A 79 4.02 -1.78 19.24
C GLN A 79 5.34 -2.24 18.61
N LEU A 80 5.30 -3.17 17.65
CA LEU A 80 6.49 -3.74 17.03
C LEU A 80 7.13 -2.81 15.98
N LEU A 81 6.36 -1.87 15.42
CA LEU A 81 6.75 -0.93 14.39
C LEU A 81 6.50 0.53 14.80
N PRO A 82 7.14 1.02 15.89
CA PRO A 82 6.84 2.32 16.48
C PRO A 82 7.17 3.52 15.57
N GLN A 83 7.91 3.30 14.46
CA GLN A 83 8.19 4.31 13.45
C GLN A 83 7.02 4.53 12.47
N TYR A 84 5.97 3.69 12.52
CA TYR A 84 4.77 3.84 11.72
C TYR A 84 3.62 4.42 12.56
N ASN A 85 2.77 5.19 11.91
CA ASN A 85 1.40 5.44 12.32
C ASN A 85 0.47 4.70 11.35
N GLN A 86 -0.81 4.57 11.69
CA GLN A 86 -1.79 3.95 10.82
C GLN A 86 -3.09 4.76 10.71
N VAL A 87 -3.82 4.52 9.62
CA VAL A 87 -5.21 4.95 9.43
C VAL A 87 -6.04 3.75 8.98
N GLY A 88 -7.31 3.76 9.33
CA GLY A 88 -8.27 2.72 8.99
C GLY A 88 -9.07 2.27 10.22
N ILE A 89 -10.19 1.61 9.94
CA ILE A 89 -11.07 1.02 10.95
C ILE A 89 -11.42 -0.42 10.56
N GLY A 90 -11.87 -1.22 11.52
CA GLY A 90 -12.37 -2.56 11.25
C GLY A 90 -13.70 -2.54 10.50
N ARG A 91 -13.92 -3.55 9.66
CA ARG A 91 -15.10 -3.65 8.76
C ARG A 91 -16.44 -3.76 9.46
N GLU A 92 -16.45 -4.14 10.74
CA GLU A 92 -17.66 -4.19 11.57
C GLU A 92 -17.90 -2.87 12.34
N GLY A 93 -17.06 -1.84 12.07
CA GLY A 93 -17.12 -0.56 12.76
C GLY A 93 -16.62 -0.61 14.21
N GLN A 94 -16.48 0.57 14.84
CA GLN A 94 -16.06 0.69 16.24
C GLN A 94 -14.80 -0.11 16.62
N GLY A 95 -13.84 -0.24 15.69
CA GLY A 95 -12.62 -1.01 15.91
C GLY A 95 -12.81 -2.53 15.93
N LYS A 96 -13.90 -3.05 15.37
CA LYS A 96 -14.21 -4.49 15.32
C LYS A 96 -14.05 -5.06 13.91
N GLY A 97 -13.74 -6.35 13.84
CA GLY A 97 -13.54 -7.09 12.60
C GLY A 97 -12.20 -6.78 11.95
N GLU A 98 -11.95 -7.42 10.82
CA GLU A 98 -10.74 -7.20 10.02
C GLU A 98 -10.69 -5.77 9.46
N SER A 99 -9.49 -5.21 9.39
CA SER A 99 -9.26 -3.91 8.76
C SER A 99 -8.44 -4.04 7.47
N SER A 100 -8.61 -3.05 6.60
CA SER A 100 -7.71 -2.77 5.48
C SER A 100 -6.92 -1.49 5.82
N SER A 101 -6.11 -1.55 6.89
CA SER A 101 -5.38 -0.39 7.41
C SER A 101 -4.20 0.00 6.53
N ILE A 102 -3.84 1.28 6.54
CA ILE A 102 -2.65 1.81 5.88
C ILE A 102 -1.68 2.27 6.96
N PHE A 103 -0.53 1.59 7.07
CA PHE A 103 0.60 1.99 7.89
C PHE A 103 1.54 2.89 7.08
N TYR A 104 2.09 3.94 7.70
CA TYR A 104 2.97 4.89 7.02
C TYR A 104 4.08 5.40 7.93
N ARG A 105 5.25 5.67 7.36
CA ARG A 105 6.42 6.22 8.06
C ARG A 105 6.13 7.66 8.51
N LYS A 106 5.92 7.86 9.82
CA LYS A 106 5.49 9.16 10.39
C LYS A 106 6.51 10.29 10.23
N GLU A 107 7.81 9.96 10.06
CA GLU A 107 8.85 10.95 9.81
C GLU A 107 8.95 11.37 8.32
N LYS A 108 8.31 10.65 7.40
CA LYS A 108 8.33 10.95 5.96
C LYS A 108 7.00 11.49 5.44
N LEU A 109 5.92 11.10 6.07
CA LEU A 109 4.57 11.31 5.55
C LEU A 109 3.64 11.90 6.62
N LYS A 110 2.79 12.81 6.17
CA LYS A 110 1.70 13.38 6.96
C LYS A 110 0.37 13.04 6.29
N VAL A 111 -0.61 12.61 7.09
CA VAL A 111 -2.00 12.43 6.64
C VAL A 111 -2.68 13.79 6.60
N VAL A 112 -3.20 14.17 5.43
CA VAL A 112 -4.01 15.38 5.22
C VAL A 112 -5.47 15.08 5.48
N SER A 113 -5.95 13.94 4.98
CA SER A 113 -7.30 13.43 5.23
C SER A 113 -7.31 11.92 5.09
N SER A 114 -8.20 11.24 5.81
CA SER A 114 -8.40 9.80 5.69
C SER A 114 -9.82 9.41 6.07
N ASN A 115 -10.31 8.33 5.49
CA ASN A 115 -11.57 7.70 5.87
C ASN A 115 -11.59 6.24 5.42
N THR A 116 -12.66 5.54 5.78
CA THR A 116 -12.95 4.17 5.34
C THR A 116 -14.39 4.11 4.84
N PHE A 117 -14.65 3.42 3.73
CA PHE A 117 -15.99 3.18 3.21
C PHE A 117 -16.21 1.69 2.93
N TRP A 118 -17.48 1.28 2.94
CA TRP A 118 -17.88 -0.10 2.68
C TRP A 118 -18.08 -0.34 1.18
N LEU A 119 -17.64 -1.50 0.72
CA LEU A 119 -17.80 -1.91 -0.67
C LEU A 119 -19.20 -2.49 -0.88
N SER A 120 -20.18 -1.58 -0.96
CA SER A 120 -21.61 -1.90 -1.05
C SER A 120 -22.38 -0.78 -1.77
N ASP A 121 -23.68 -0.96 -1.96
CA ASP A 121 -24.57 0.08 -2.49
C ASP A 121 -24.77 1.25 -1.49
N THR A 122 -24.39 1.08 -0.22
CA THR A 122 -24.43 2.11 0.83
C THR A 122 -23.06 2.30 1.47
N PRO A 123 -22.08 2.87 0.72
CA PRO A 123 -20.67 2.87 1.13
C PRO A 123 -20.37 3.66 2.41
N ASP A 124 -21.23 4.58 2.81
CA ASP A 124 -21.05 5.39 4.01
C ASP A 124 -21.65 4.73 5.28
N LEU A 125 -22.24 3.55 5.14
CA LEU A 125 -22.84 2.75 6.23
C LEU A 125 -22.18 1.39 6.33
N ILE A 126 -22.13 0.82 7.55
CA ILE A 126 -21.71 -0.57 7.76
C ILE A 126 -22.68 -1.46 7.00
N SER A 127 -22.23 -2.04 5.90
CA SER A 127 -23.09 -2.81 5.03
C SER A 127 -22.31 -3.84 4.22
N LYS A 128 -23.02 -4.92 3.86
CA LYS A 128 -22.49 -5.98 3.01
C LYS A 128 -22.90 -5.72 1.56
N GLY A 129 -21.93 -5.74 0.65
CA GLY A 129 -22.17 -5.48 -0.76
C GLY A 129 -22.65 -6.71 -1.53
N TRP A 130 -23.76 -6.58 -2.25
CA TRP A 130 -24.23 -7.51 -3.28
C TRP A 130 -24.25 -8.98 -2.81
N ASP A 131 -23.48 -9.84 -3.52
CA ASP A 131 -23.33 -11.28 -3.21
C ASP A 131 -22.09 -11.59 -2.33
N ALA A 132 -21.52 -10.58 -1.66
CA ALA A 132 -20.34 -10.76 -0.80
C ALA A 132 -20.64 -11.72 0.37
N ALA A 133 -19.65 -12.52 0.76
CA ALA A 133 -19.73 -13.39 1.92
C ALA A 133 -19.70 -12.59 3.23
N CYS A 134 -18.96 -11.49 3.27
CA CYS A 134 -18.78 -10.66 4.47
C CYS A 134 -18.71 -9.17 4.10
N HIS A 135 -18.68 -8.28 5.10
CA HIS A 135 -18.39 -6.87 4.90
C HIS A 135 -16.99 -6.70 4.30
N ARG A 136 -16.86 -5.84 3.29
CA ARG A 136 -15.61 -5.46 2.68
C ARG A 136 -15.49 -3.94 2.67
N ILE A 137 -14.29 -3.45 2.89
CA ILE A 137 -14.01 -2.03 3.05
C ILE A 137 -12.82 -1.60 2.20
N CYS A 138 -12.76 -0.31 1.96
CA CYS A 138 -11.57 0.38 1.46
C CYS A 138 -11.21 1.51 2.41
N THR A 139 -10.00 1.48 2.95
CA THR A 139 -9.41 2.62 3.65
C THR A 139 -8.65 3.47 2.65
N PHE A 140 -8.78 4.79 2.75
CA PHE A 140 -8.06 5.70 1.89
C PHE A 140 -7.53 6.91 2.66
N ALA A 141 -6.43 7.47 2.18
CA ALA A 141 -5.83 8.65 2.74
C ALA A 141 -5.14 9.51 1.68
N LEU A 142 -5.23 10.83 1.85
CA LEU A 142 -4.39 11.81 1.17
C LEU A 142 -3.15 12.02 2.02
N PHE A 143 -1.99 11.66 1.46
CA PHE A 143 -0.70 11.87 2.08
C PHE A 143 0.01 13.09 1.51
N GLN A 144 0.80 13.73 2.37
CA GLN A 144 1.78 14.76 2.01
C GLN A 144 3.17 14.28 2.40
N GLU A 145 4.11 14.28 1.45
CA GLU A 145 5.51 14.07 1.77
C GLU A 145 6.07 15.30 2.53
N ILE A 146 6.71 15.05 3.67
CA ILE A 146 7.21 16.14 4.54
C ILE A 146 8.33 16.96 3.85
N ASN A 147 9.17 16.31 3.04
CA ASN A 147 10.35 16.96 2.44
C ASN A 147 10.12 17.59 1.04
N SER A 148 9.02 17.26 0.38
CA SER A 148 8.74 17.71 -0.99
C SER A 148 7.37 18.38 -1.15
N ASP A 149 6.54 18.34 -0.11
CA ASP A 149 5.14 18.76 -0.12
C ASP A 149 4.28 18.06 -1.19
N ARG A 150 4.78 17.01 -1.83
CA ARG A 150 4.05 16.22 -2.83
C ARG A 150 2.83 15.57 -2.18
N LEU A 151 1.66 15.75 -2.81
CA LEU A 151 0.40 15.14 -2.39
C LEU A 151 0.06 13.95 -3.28
N PHE A 152 -0.44 12.87 -2.68
CA PHE A 152 -0.92 11.69 -3.39
C PHE A 152 -1.93 10.90 -2.55
N TRP A 153 -2.84 10.22 -3.25
CA TRP A 153 -3.83 9.37 -2.62
C TRP A 153 -3.35 7.92 -2.53
N VAL A 154 -3.68 7.27 -1.43
CA VAL A 154 -3.55 5.81 -1.27
C VAL A 154 -4.90 5.23 -0.90
N PHE A 155 -5.29 4.17 -1.59
CA PHE A 155 -6.46 3.35 -1.33
C PHE A 155 -5.99 1.93 -1.05
N ASN A 156 -6.43 1.34 0.06
CA ASN A 156 -6.13 -0.03 0.43
C ASN A 156 -7.42 -0.82 0.66
N THR A 157 -7.54 -1.99 0.03
CA THR A 157 -8.78 -2.76 0.03
C THR A 157 -8.52 -4.26 0.13
N HIS A 158 -9.56 -5.01 0.52
CA HIS A 158 -9.62 -6.45 0.40
C HIS A 158 -10.98 -6.84 -0.18
N LEU A 159 -10.98 -7.30 -1.43
CA LEU A 159 -12.21 -7.68 -2.13
C LEU A 159 -12.73 -9.03 -1.63
N ASP A 160 -14.02 -9.32 -1.93
CA ASP A 160 -14.66 -10.53 -1.44
C ASP A 160 -14.10 -11.79 -2.12
N HIS A 161 -13.88 -12.84 -1.34
CA HIS A 161 -13.31 -14.10 -1.83
C HIS A 161 -14.32 -15.05 -2.50
N VAL A 162 -15.64 -14.79 -2.34
CA VAL A 162 -16.73 -15.61 -2.89
C VAL A 162 -17.53 -14.87 -3.96
N GLY A 163 -18.02 -13.66 -3.63
CA GLY A 163 -18.98 -12.91 -4.43
C GLY A 163 -18.39 -12.40 -5.76
N VAL A 164 -18.78 -13.00 -6.88
CA VAL A 164 -18.31 -12.59 -8.22
C VAL A 164 -18.83 -11.21 -8.59
N GLN A 165 -20.12 -10.95 -8.36
CA GLN A 165 -20.72 -9.65 -8.61
C GLN A 165 -20.15 -8.58 -7.68
N SER A 166 -19.89 -8.97 -6.43
CA SER A 166 -19.31 -8.10 -5.41
C SER A 166 -17.93 -7.59 -5.83
N ARG A 167 -17.03 -8.45 -6.33
CA ARG A 167 -15.71 -8.02 -6.79
C ARG A 167 -15.79 -7.04 -7.96
N ALA A 168 -16.59 -7.33 -8.97
CA ALA A 168 -16.74 -6.47 -10.14
C ALA A 168 -17.32 -5.08 -9.75
N LYS A 169 -18.38 -5.06 -8.96
CA LYS A 169 -19.01 -3.81 -8.50
C LYS A 169 -18.14 -3.03 -7.52
N ALA A 170 -17.37 -3.73 -6.67
CA ALA A 170 -16.40 -3.10 -5.78
C ALA A 170 -15.31 -2.35 -6.57
N ILE A 171 -14.78 -2.92 -7.64
CA ILE A 171 -13.80 -2.23 -8.50
C ILE A 171 -14.42 -0.98 -9.14
N ALA A 172 -15.64 -1.08 -9.66
CA ALA A 172 -16.34 0.08 -10.22
C ALA A 172 -16.57 1.17 -9.16
N LEU A 173 -16.96 0.80 -7.93
CA LEU A 173 -17.13 1.72 -6.81
C LEU A 173 -15.79 2.37 -6.40
N LEU A 174 -14.70 1.60 -6.33
CA LEU A 174 -13.37 2.12 -6.03
C LEU A 174 -12.96 3.20 -7.03
N LEU A 175 -13.11 2.96 -8.33
CA LEU A 175 -12.82 3.93 -9.37
C LEU A 175 -13.70 5.19 -9.24
N ALA A 176 -15.00 5.03 -9.00
CA ALA A 176 -15.91 6.16 -8.78
C ALA A 176 -15.53 6.99 -7.53
N LYS A 177 -15.14 6.34 -6.44
CA LYS A 177 -14.67 7.02 -5.22
C LYS A 177 -13.33 7.71 -5.43
N ILE A 178 -12.40 7.12 -6.17
CA ILE A 178 -11.15 7.78 -6.58
C ILE A 178 -11.45 9.06 -7.36
N ASP A 179 -12.31 9.00 -8.36
CA ASP A 179 -12.71 10.18 -9.14
C ASP A 179 -13.41 11.23 -8.26
N GLN A 180 -14.27 10.79 -7.33
CA GLN A 180 -14.99 11.68 -6.41
C GLN A 180 -14.05 12.45 -5.47
N PHE A 181 -13.00 11.79 -4.92
CA PHE A 181 -12.12 12.42 -3.94
C PHE A 181 -10.94 13.16 -4.58
N ASN A 182 -10.53 12.77 -5.77
CA ASN A 182 -9.32 13.30 -6.43
C ASN A 182 -9.61 14.47 -7.39
N ASN A 183 -10.29 15.50 -6.92
CA ASN A 183 -10.64 16.68 -7.72
C ASN A 183 -9.42 17.48 -8.21
N PHE A 184 -8.26 17.30 -7.60
CA PHE A 184 -7.02 18.00 -7.95
C PHE A 184 -6.07 17.16 -8.82
N ASN A 185 -6.48 15.98 -9.27
CA ASN A 185 -5.70 15.08 -10.10
C ASN A 185 -4.33 14.71 -9.49
N TYR A 186 -4.26 14.57 -8.16
CA TYR A 186 -3.08 14.05 -7.51
C TYR A 186 -2.80 12.59 -7.94
N PRO A 187 -1.53 12.14 -7.86
CA PRO A 187 -1.22 10.73 -8.04
C PRO A 187 -2.05 9.83 -7.13
N VAL A 188 -2.49 8.69 -7.65
CA VAL A 188 -3.28 7.69 -6.91
C VAL A 188 -2.55 6.36 -6.92
N ILE A 189 -2.48 5.74 -5.74
CA ILE A 189 -2.01 4.38 -5.51
C ILE A 189 -3.22 3.59 -5.00
N LEU A 190 -3.59 2.52 -5.68
CA LEU A 190 -4.62 1.57 -5.26
C LEU A 190 -3.95 0.23 -5.02
N MET A 191 -4.04 -0.29 -3.80
CA MET A 191 -3.39 -1.54 -3.42
C MET A 191 -4.34 -2.45 -2.64
N GLY A 192 -3.98 -3.73 -2.55
CA GLY A 192 -4.72 -4.68 -1.73
C GLY A 192 -4.74 -6.10 -2.27
N ASP A 193 -5.53 -6.92 -1.60
CA ASP A 193 -5.94 -8.25 -2.03
C ASP A 193 -7.24 -8.14 -2.81
N PHE A 194 -7.17 -8.41 -4.10
CA PHE A 194 -8.34 -8.31 -5.00
C PHE A 194 -9.11 -9.62 -5.13
N ASN A 195 -8.57 -10.72 -4.60
CA ASN A 195 -9.15 -12.06 -4.77
C ASN A 195 -9.50 -12.40 -6.24
N LEU A 196 -8.77 -11.82 -7.20
CA LEU A 196 -8.92 -11.97 -8.64
C LEU A 196 -7.55 -12.17 -9.29
N GLU A 197 -7.45 -13.10 -10.24
CA GLU A 197 -6.24 -13.29 -11.03
C GLU A 197 -6.13 -12.31 -12.20
N PRO A 198 -4.95 -12.14 -12.82
CA PRO A 198 -4.72 -11.09 -13.84
C PRO A 198 -5.57 -11.20 -15.12
N ASP A 199 -6.09 -12.39 -15.43
CA ASP A 199 -6.96 -12.69 -16.58
C ASP A 199 -8.45 -12.48 -16.29
N ASP A 200 -8.83 -12.17 -15.04
CA ASP A 200 -10.20 -11.79 -14.71
C ASP A 200 -10.60 -10.50 -15.44
N LYS A 201 -11.83 -10.48 -15.94
CA LYS A 201 -12.38 -9.34 -16.70
C LYS A 201 -12.31 -8.03 -15.92
N SER A 202 -12.54 -8.08 -14.61
CA SER A 202 -12.54 -6.88 -13.75
C SER A 202 -11.13 -6.33 -13.58
N ILE A 203 -10.11 -7.19 -13.49
CA ILE A 203 -8.69 -6.76 -13.46
C ILE A 203 -8.29 -6.21 -14.83
N ILE A 204 -8.68 -6.86 -15.92
CA ILE A 204 -8.41 -6.34 -17.27
C ILE A 204 -9.05 -4.96 -17.46
N GLU A 205 -10.27 -4.76 -17.00
CA GLU A 205 -10.95 -3.47 -17.05
C GLU A 205 -10.24 -2.42 -16.18
N LEU A 206 -9.89 -2.75 -14.95
CA LEU A 206 -9.12 -1.88 -14.05
C LEU A 206 -7.80 -1.43 -14.70
N LYS A 207 -7.10 -2.32 -15.39
CA LYS A 207 -5.86 -2.02 -16.13
C LYS A 207 -6.07 -1.05 -17.30
N THR A 208 -7.30 -0.86 -17.79
CA THR A 208 -7.60 0.22 -18.76
C THR A 208 -7.57 1.60 -18.11
N LYS A 209 -7.81 1.70 -16.80
CA LYS A 209 -7.89 2.95 -16.01
C LYS A 209 -6.63 3.24 -15.21
N MET A 210 -5.98 2.21 -14.68
CA MET A 210 -4.77 2.32 -13.86
C MET A 210 -3.67 1.43 -14.44
N ASN A 211 -2.42 1.72 -14.10
CA ASN A 211 -1.28 0.87 -14.45
C ASN A 211 -1.06 -0.15 -13.33
N ASP A 212 -1.01 -1.43 -13.65
CA ASP A 212 -0.48 -2.46 -12.77
C ASP A 212 1.03 -2.23 -12.61
N ALA A 213 1.50 -2.02 -11.38
CA ALA A 213 2.89 -1.72 -11.09
C ALA A 213 3.86 -2.80 -11.61
N ARG A 214 3.41 -4.06 -11.66
CA ARG A 214 4.18 -5.17 -12.24
C ARG A 214 4.45 -4.98 -13.73
N ASP A 215 3.44 -4.56 -14.47
CA ASP A 215 3.50 -4.46 -15.93
C ASP A 215 4.29 -3.24 -16.41
N VAL A 216 4.34 -2.18 -15.59
CA VAL A 216 5.03 -0.91 -15.92
C VAL A 216 6.35 -0.72 -15.18
N SER A 217 6.81 -1.73 -14.45
CA SER A 217 8.09 -1.66 -13.75
C SER A 217 9.26 -1.53 -14.73
N ILE A 218 10.14 -0.55 -14.49
CA ILE A 218 11.34 -0.32 -15.31
C ILE A 218 12.31 -1.50 -15.16
N SER A 219 12.55 -1.96 -13.93
CA SER A 219 13.31 -3.18 -13.68
C SER A 219 12.40 -4.40 -13.89
N SER A 220 12.97 -5.49 -14.39
CA SER A 220 12.23 -6.76 -14.46
C SER A 220 11.66 -7.12 -13.09
N PRO A 221 10.38 -7.55 -13.01
CA PRO A 221 9.79 -8.01 -11.77
C PRO A 221 10.61 -9.11 -11.10
N PHE A 222 10.80 -9.01 -9.78
CA PHE A 222 11.55 -9.99 -9.00
C PHE A 222 10.61 -10.86 -8.15
N GLY A 223 10.97 -12.11 -7.95
CA GLY A 223 10.19 -13.08 -7.18
C GLY A 223 9.21 -13.91 -8.02
N PRO A 224 8.32 -14.70 -7.41
CA PRO A 224 7.33 -15.52 -8.09
C PRO A 224 6.26 -14.69 -8.78
N ILE A 225 5.48 -15.34 -9.66
CA ILE A 225 4.32 -14.72 -10.29
C ILE A 225 3.20 -14.55 -9.26
N GLY A 226 2.94 -15.60 -8.48
CA GLY A 226 1.84 -15.65 -7.52
C GLY A 226 2.17 -14.95 -6.21
N THR A 227 1.12 -14.57 -5.49
CA THR A 227 1.20 -13.90 -4.19
C THR A 227 0.55 -14.74 -3.07
N PHE A 228 -0.37 -15.64 -3.37
CA PHE A 228 -1.03 -16.51 -2.39
C PHE A 228 -0.30 -17.85 -2.27
N ASN A 229 0.36 -18.08 -1.12
CA ASN A 229 1.16 -19.27 -0.82
C ASN A 229 0.46 -20.30 0.07
N ASN A 230 -0.67 -19.93 0.71
CA ASN A 230 -1.46 -20.81 1.60
C ASN A 230 -0.64 -21.48 2.71
N PHE A 231 0.46 -20.88 3.16
CA PHE A 231 1.46 -21.46 4.05
C PHE A 231 2.13 -22.76 3.53
N GLU A 232 1.97 -23.09 2.25
CA GLU A 232 2.55 -24.28 1.61
C GLU A 232 3.96 -23.98 1.13
N PHE A 233 4.96 -24.38 1.93
CA PHE A 233 6.36 -24.02 1.69
C PHE A 233 6.99 -24.75 0.48
N ASP A 234 6.53 -25.92 0.18
CA ASP A 234 7.09 -26.84 -0.85
C ASP A 234 6.31 -26.80 -2.18
N GLN A 235 5.35 -25.88 -2.32
CA GLN A 235 4.54 -25.74 -3.53
C GLN A 235 4.89 -24.48 -4.33
N PRO A 236 4.80 -24.56 -5.68
CA PRO A 236 4.91 -23.37 -6.52
C PRO A 236 3.79 -22.37 -6.25
N VAL A 237 4.13 -21.10 -6.05
CA VAL A 237 3.16 -20.03 -5.85
C VAL A 237 2.87 -19.35 -7.18
N THR A 238 1.70 -19.64 -7.76
CA THR A 238 1.29 -19.17 -9.09
C THR A 238 0.10 -18.22 -9.07
N LYS A 239 -0.75 -18.31 -8.05
CA LYS A 239 -1.97 -17.52 -7.92
C LYS A 239 -1.64 -16.09 -7.47
N ARG A 240 -1.80 -15.14 -8.40
CA ARG A 240 -1.55 -13.71 -8.13
C ARG A 240 -2.87 -13.00 -7.89
N ILE A 241 -3.10 -12.57 -6.66
CA ILE A 241 -4.34 -11.89 -6.25
C ILE A 241 -4.11 -10.58 -5.50
N ASP A 242 -2.86 -10.28 -5.15
CA ASP A 242 -2.45 -9.03 -4.51
C ASP A 242 -1.81 -8.09 -5.54
N TYR A 243 -2.15 -6.81 -5.48
CA TYR A 243 -1.76 -5.82 -6.48
C TYR A 243 -1.40 -4.48 -5.87
N ILE A 244 -0.57 -3.73 -6.60
CA ILE A 244 -0.41 -2.29 -6.47
C ILE A 244 -0.62 -1.69 -7.85
N PHE A 245 -1.65 -0.85 -7.98
CA PHE A 245 -1.94 -0.06 -9.17
C PHE A 245 -1.57 1.39 -8.95
N ILE A 246 -1.12 2.07 -10.00
CA ILE A 246 -0.82 3.50 -10.01
C ILE A 246 -1.65 4.20 -11.09
N SER A 247 -2.07 5.44 -10.83
CA SER A 247 -2.82 6.23 -11.80
C SER A 247 -2.00 6.51 -13.07
N LYS A 248 -2.66 6.49 -14.25
CA LYS A 248 -2.01 6.69 -15.55
C LYS A 248 -1.58 8.13 -15.79
N ASN A 249 -2.28 9.09 -15.20
CA ASN A 249 -2.13 10.53 -15.48
C ASN A 249 -1.06 11.21 -14.62
N THR A 250 -0.05 10.46 -14.17
CA THR A 250 0.96 10.97 -13.25
C THR A 250 2.36 10.76 -13.79
N LYS A 251 3.31 11.55 -13.28
CA LYS A 251 4.73 11.35 -13.54
C LYS A 251 5.33 10.24 -12.66
N LEU A 252 4.49 9.44 -11.97
CA LEU A 252 4.98 8.32 -11.17
C LEU A 252 5.57 7.24 -12.06
N GLU A 253 6.82 6.91 -11.81
CA GLU A 253 7.52 5.82 -12.48
C GLU A 253 7.76 4.68 -11.49
N VAL A 254 7.32 3.48 -11.83
CA VAL A 254 7.65 2.28 -11.07
C VAL A 254 9.08 1.88 -11.39
N LYS A 255 9.99 2.07 -10.45
CA LYS A 255 11.40 1.71 -10.60
C LYS A 255 11.65 0.23 -10.41
N LYS A 256 10.99 -0.36 -9.40
CA LYS A 256 11.10 -1.78 -9.07
C LYS A 256 9.75 -2.35 -8.63
N TYR A 257 9.56 -3.61 -8.96
CA TYR A 257 8.47 -4.45 -8.47
C TYR A 257 9.03 -5.77 -7.97
N ALA A 258 8.57 -6.23 -6.81
CA ALA A 258 8.93 -7.55 -6.29
C ALA A 258 7.76 -8.21 -5.56
N VAL A 259 7.72 -9.54 -5.58
CA VAL A 259 6.97 -10.38 -4.65
C VAL A 259 8.00 -11.00 -3.71
N LEU A 260 7.94 -10.65 -2.42
CA LEU A 260 8.95 -11.03 -1.44
C LEU A 260 8.60 -12.38 -0.81
N THR A 261 9.55 -13.31 -0.79
CA THR A 261 9.35 -14.71 -0.38
C THR A 261 10.15 -15.08 0.86
N ASP A 262 10.42 -14.11 1.73
CA ASP A 262 11.18 -14.35 2.95
C ASP A 262 10.53 -15.42 3.80
N SER A 263 11.36 -16.29 4.33
CA SER A 263 10.92 -17.40 5.17
C SER A 263 11.89 -17.62 6.33
N LYS A 264 11.39 -18.21 7.40
CA LYS A 264 12.19 -18.60 8.58
C LYS A 264 11.76 -19.97 9.04
N ASN A 265 12.72 -20.89 9.18
CA ASN A 265 12.45 -22.27 9.61
C ASN A 265 11.38 -22.96 8.74
N LEU A 266 11.46 -22.82 7.43
CA LEU A 266 10.52 -23.37 6.44
C LEU A 266 9.07 -22.87 6.64
N ARG A 267 8.90 -21.64 7.11
CA ARG A 267 7.58 -21.02 7.31
C ARG A 267 7.57 -19.59 6.80
N TYR A 268 6.46 -19.18 6.27
CA TYR A 268 6.22 -17.82 5.81
C TYR A 268 5.60 -16.93 6.90
N PRO A 269 5.81 -15.60 6.86
CA PRO A 269 5.18 -14.67 7.80
C PRO A 269 3.66 -14.55 7.62
N SER A 270 3.13 -14.89 6.44
CA SER A 270 1.72 -14.91 6.07
C SER A 270 1.46 -15.96 4.99
N ASP A 271 0.19 -16.33 4.78
CA ASP A 271 -0.25 -17.15 3.65
C ASP A 271 -0.28 -16.38 2.31
N HIS A 272 0.05 -15.10 2.35
CA HIS A 272 0.36 -14.28 1.18
C HIS A 272 1.81 -13.80 1.23
N PHE A 273 2.38 -13.54 0.05
CA PHE A 273 3.64 -12.81 -0.10
C PHE A 273 3.36 -11.32 -0.29
N PRO A 274 4.11 -10.43 0.35
CA PRO A 274 3.95 -9.00 0.12
C PRO A 274 4.36 -8.62 -1.30
N VAL A 275 3.57 -7.76 -1.92
CA VAL A 275 3.95 -7.03 -3.13
C VAL A 275 4.69 -5.76 -2.71
N TYR A 276 5.93 -5.61 -3.16
CA TYR A 276 6.80 -4.48 -2.88
C TYR A 276 7.09 -3.68 -4.15
N VAL A 277 6.98 -2.36 -4.06
CA VAL A 277 7.17 -1.46 -5.21
C VAL A 277 7.96 -0.23 -4.79
N GLU A 278 8.94 0.17 -5.60
CA GLU A 278 9.59 1.48 -5.49
C GLU A 278 9.11 2.38 -6.63
N ILE A 279 8.58 3.57 -6.28
CA ILE A 279 8.15 4.59 -7.23
C ILE A 279 8.91 5.89 -7.05
N LYS A 280 9.01 6.67 -8.13
CA LYS A 280 9.61 8.00 -8.14
C LYS A 280 8.66 9.02 -8.78
#